data_b1de84617d108d6f01b0c5153b47df2d
#
_entry.id   b1de84617d108d6f01b0c5153b47df2d
#
_cell.length_a   1.000
_cell.length_b   1.000
_cell.length_c   1.000
_cell.angle_alpha   90.00
_cell.angle_beta   90.00
_cell.angle_gamma   90.00
#
_symmetry.space_group_name_H-M   'P 1'
#
loop_
_entity.id
_entity.type
_entity.pdbx_description
1 polymer ?
#
loop_
_entity_poly.entity_id
_entity_poly.type
_entity_poly.pdbx_seq_one_letter_code
_entity_poly.pdbx_strand_id
1 'polypeptide(L)'
;MKRIIFLFLYLGVVINASAQNGFTLVKDEALVRQKFAEIPKKITSIKSSFVQEKNLSALSDKLISKGFFYFEKDNKVRLEYTTPFKYLMVMNNGKMLIKDDAKTSKVDLRSNKIFQSVNRIMTDCVNGTALTNPDFSTKVFESSTQYKLEMTPIGKGMKDFFKVIYIFIEKKDYSASRLELHEKSADNTIITFQNKELNEPLVATLFAVK
;
A
#
# COMPACT_ATOMS: atom_id res chain seq x y z
N MET A 1 65.42 8.95 -37.27
CA MET A 1 64.45 7.92 -36.84
C MET A 1 63.50 8.53 -35.86
N LYS A 2 62.22 8.91 -36.30
CA LYS A 2 61.23 9.53 -35.48
C LYS A 2 60.35 8.42 -34.95
N ARG A 3 60.33 8.20 -33.62
CA ARG A 3 59.38 7.29 -32.94
C ARG A 3 58.06 8.01 -32.72
N ILE A 4 56.99 7.57 -33.39
CA ILE A 4 55.62 8.03 -33.18
C ILE A 4 55.04 7.17 -32.07
N ILE A 5 54.73 7.80 -30.92
CA ILE A 5 54.02 7.18 -29.79
C ILE A 5 52.56 7.39 -30.03
N PHE A 6 51.83 6.29 -30.32
CA PHE A 6 50.37 6.27 -30.39
C PHE A 6 49.81 6.21 -28.96
N LEU A 7 49.25 7.32 -28.50
CA LEU A 7 48.51 7.40 -27.24
C LEU A 7 47.08 6.95 -27.50
N PHE A 8 46.74 5.71 -27.09
CA PHE A 8 45.37 5.22 -27.10
C PHE A 8 44.58 5.88 -25.95
N LEU A 9 43.73 6.86 -26.27
CA LEU A 9 42.79 7.47 -25.34
C LEU A 9 41.61 6.52 -25.14
N TYR A 10 41.63 5.75 -24.02
CA TYR A 10 40.54 4.89 -23.63
C TYR A 10 39.40 5.76 -23.06
N LEU A 11 38.42 6.07 -23.91
CA LEU A 11 37.20 6.79 -23.50
C LEU A 11 36.29 5.83 -22.72
N GLY A 12 36.45 5.77 -21.39
CA GLY A 12 35.58 5.01 -20.51
C GLY A 12 34.18 5.63 -20.49
N VAL A 13 33.25 5.00 -21.18
CA VAL A 13 31.82 5.33 -21.06
C VAL A 13 31.37 4.88 -19.67
N VAL A 14 31.32 5.80 -18.73
CA VAL A 14 30.67 5.59 -17.42
C VAL A 14 29.15 5.58 -17.65
N ILE A 15 28.61 4.38 -17.79
CA ILE A 15 27.15 4.19 -17.76
C ILE A 15 26.73 4.45 -16.33
N ASN A 16 26.24 5.66 -16.05
CA ASN A 16 25.52 5.95 -14.81
C ASN A 16 24.20 5.18 -14.84
N ALA A 17 24.23 3.92 -14.42
CA ALA A 17 23.03 3.18 -14.05
C ALA A 17 22.49 3.87 -12.79
N SER A 18 21.56 4.79 -12.96
CA SER A 18 20.76 5.32 -11.88
C SER A 18 20.00 4.14 -11.29
N ALA A 19 20.52 3.56 -10.24
CA ALA A 19 19.83 2.57 -9.42
C ALA A 19 18.68 3.29 -8.69
N GLN A 20 17.60 3.57 -9.39
CA GLN A 20 16.35 3.99 -8.79
C GLN A 20 15.86 2.84 -7.91
N ASN A 21 16.22 2.87 -6.63
CA ASN A 21 15.70 2.04 -5.54
C ASN A 21 15.56 0.53 -5.82
N GLY A 22 16.38 -0.07 -6.69
CA GLY A 22 16.38 -1.52 -6.95
C GLY A 22 15.10 -2.08 -7.59
N PHE A 23 14.14 -1.26 -8.02
CA PHE A 23 12.92 -1.69 -8.70
C PHE A 23 13.02 -1.46 -10.21
N THR A 24 12.71 -2.50 -11.01
CA THR A 24 12.60 -2.45 -12.47
C THR A 24 11.18 -2.79 -12.90
N LEU A 25 10.75 -2.28 -14.05
CA LEU A 25 9.45 -2.66 -14.61
C LEU A 25 9.44 -4.17 -14.88
N VAL A 26 8.36 -4.86 -14.51
CA VAL A 26 8.25 -6.31 -14.74
C VAL A 26 8.28 -6.61 -16.23
N LYS A 27 9.00 -7.66 -16.60
CA LYS A 27 9.15 -8.08 -18.00
C LYS A 27 7.96 -8.88 -18.51
N ASP A 28 7.45 -9.78 -17.66
CA ASP A 28 6.29 -10.62 -17.97
C ASP A 28 5.09 -10.18 -17.10
N GLU A 29 4.38 -9.18 -17.60
CA GLU A 29 3.22 -8.64 -16.92
C GLU A 29 2.06 -9.65 -16.84
N ALA A 30 1.90 -10.52 -17.85
CA ALA A 30 0.84 -11.51 -17.88
C ALA A 30 1.01 -12.54 -16.74
N LEU A 31 2.21 -13.06 -16.57
CA LEU A 31 2.54 -13.98 -15.47
C LEU A 31 2.33 -13.33 -14.10
N VAL A 32 2.74 -12.07 -13.95
CA VAL A 32 2.56 -11.36 -12.69
C VAL A 32 1.08 -11.15 -12.40
N ARG A 33 0.28 -10.74 -13.38
CA ARG A 33 -1.18 -10.59 -13.24
C ARG A 33 -1.84 -11.91 -12.83
N GLN A 34 -1.46 -13.03 -13.45
CA GLN A 34 -1.97 -14.35 -13.06
C GLN A 34 -1.64 -14.67 -11.59
N LYS A 35 -0.39 -14.49 -11.17
CA LYS A 35 0.03 -14.72 -9.78
C LYS A 35 -0.76 -13.87 -8.79
N PHE A 36 -0.96 -12.58 -9.11
CA PHE A 36 -1.75 -11.67 -8.27
C PHE A 36 -3.24 -12.05 -8.23
N ALA A 37 -3.78 -12.66 -9.26
CA ALA A 37 -5.16 -13.10 -9.30
C ALA A 37 -5.43 -14.36 -8.45
N GLU A 38 -4.42 -15.20 -8.19
CA GLU A 38 -4.59 -16.51 -7.57
C GLU A 38 -4.07 -16.57 -6.13
N ILE A 39 -2.83 -16.09 -5.91
CA ILE A 39 -2.14 -16.33 -4.64
C ILE A 39 -2.77 -15.56 -3.46
N PRO A 40 -3.12 -14.27 -3.60
CA PRO A 40 -3.74 -13.55 -2.50
C PRO A 40 -5.08 -14.14 -2.04
N LYS A 41 -5.81 -14.83 -2.92
CA LYS A 41 -7.07 -15.50 -2.56
C LYS A 41 -6.92 -16.54 -1.45
N LYS A 42 -5.70 -17.04 -1.20
CA LYS A 42 -5.38 -17.99 -0.12
C LYS A 42 -5.22 -17.30 1.24
N ILE A 43 -5.17 -15.96 1.27
CA ILE A 43 -5.09 -15.20 2.51
C ILE A 43 -6.51 -15.08 3.07
N THR A 44 -6.75 -15.71 4.22
CA THR A 44 -8.04 -15.68 4.92
C THR A 44 -8.07 -14.65 6.03
N SER A 45 -6.92 -14.39 6.65
CA SER A 45 -6.76 -13.37 7.69
C SER A 45 -5.37 -12.76 7.67
N ILE A 46 -5.25 -11.55 8.16
CA ILE A 46 -3.98 -10.86 8.41
C ILE A 46 -4.08 -10.20 9.78
N LYS A 47 -3.06 -10.39 10.61
CA LYS A 47 -2.80 -9.60 11.80
C LYS A 47 -1.42 -9.01 11.68
N SER A 48 -1.26 -7.72 11.95
CA SER A 48 0.04 -7.05 11.94
C SER A 48 0.05 -5.83 12.85
N SER A 49 1.22 -5.44 13.32
CA SER A 49 1.44 -4.07 13.77
C SER A 49 1.71 -3.17 12.58
N PHE A 50 1.54 -1.87 12.75
CA PHE A 50 1.94 -0.89 11.75
C PHE A 50 2.56 0.36 12.37
N VAL A 51 3.37 1.02 11.56
CA VAL A 51 3.83 2.40 11.78
C VAL A 51 3.32 3.24 10.62
N GLN A 52 2.65 4.33 10.94
CA GLN A 52 2.22 5.33 9.98
C GLN A 52 3.03 6.60 10.15
N GLU A 53 3.61 7.09 9.05
CA GLU A 53 4.21 8.41 8.95
C GLU A 53 3.33 9.28 8.07
N LYS A 54 2.84 10.40 8.60
CA LYS A 54 2.13 11.41 7.81
C LYS A 54 2.99 12.66 7.70
N ASN A 55 3.40 12.98 6.47
CA ASN A 55 4.13 14.19 6.14
C ASN A 55 3.09 15.21 5.63
N LEU A 56 2.98 16.33 6.34
CA LEU A 56 2.14 17.45 5.94
C LEU A 56 3.04 18.51 5.33
N SER A 57 2.74 18.94 4.10
CA SER A 57 3.55 19.92 3.35
C SER A 57 3.68 21.26 4.08
N ALA A 58 2.73 21.58 4.95
CA ALA A 58 2.72 22.79 5.78
C ALA A 58 3.51 22.65 7.09
N LEU A 59 4.00 21.47 7.44
CA LEU A 59 4.71 21.20 8.70
C LEU A 59 6.11 20.65 8.41
N SER A 60 7.08 21.06 9.22
CA SER A 60 8.45 20.53 9.15
C SER A 60 8.57 19.14 9.74
N ASP A 61 7.72 18.80 10.71
CA ASP A 61 7.76 17.53 11.44
C ASP A 61 6.77 16.52 10.87
N LYS A 62 7.16 15.25 10.93
CA LYS A 62 6.30 14.12 10.58
C LYS A 62 5.42 13.73 11.75
N LEU A 63 4.16 13.45 11.48
CA LEU A 63 3.26 12.83 12.45
C LEU A 63 3.45 11.31 12.42
N ILE A 64 3.93 10.74 13.52
CA ILE A 64 4.13 9.30 13.65
C ILE A 64 3.02 8.69 14.48
N SER A 65 2.34 7.69 13.92
CA SER A 65 1.32 6.91 14.61
C SER A 65 1.67 5.42 14.56
N LYS A 66 1.26 4.68 15.58
CA LYS A 66 1.47 3.22 15.65
C LYS A 66 0.17 2.53 16.05
N GLY A 67 0.05 1.26 15.64
CA GLY A 67 -1.14 0.50 15.98
C GLY A 67 -1.15 -0.91 15.42
N PHE A 68 -2.34 -1.48 15.36
CA PHE A 68 -2.57 -2.84 14.87
C PHE A 68 -3.56 -2.82 13.71
N PHE A 69 -3.30 -3.67 12.74
CA PHE A 69 -4.14 -3.93 11.58
C PHE A 69 -4.61 -5.37 11.62
N TYR A 70 -5.91 -5.56 11.41
CA TYR A 70 -6.52 -6.86 11.27
C TYR A 70 -7.39 -6.87 10.02
N PHE A 71 -7.27 -7.92 9.26
CA PHE A 71 -8.11 -8.24 8.11
C PHE A 71 -8.64 -9.66 8.25
N GLU A 72 -9.89 -9.88 7.89
CA GLU A 72 -10.49 -11.19 7.71
C GLU A 72 -11.31 -11.18 6.41
N LYS A 73 -11.32 -12.29 5.67
CA LYS A 73 -12.14 -12.44 4.47
C LYS A 73 -13.55 -11.93 4.68
N ASP A 74 -14.25 -11.63 3.60
CA ASP A 74 -15.56 -10.98 3.57
C ASP A 74 -15.51 -9.51 4.04
N ASN A 75 -14.40 -8.83 3.69
CA ASN A 75 -14.22 -7.39 3.83
C ASN A 75 -14.32 -6.89 5.28
N LYS A 76 -13.82 -7.67 6.22
CA LYS A 76 -13.71 -7.24 7.61
C LYS A 76 -12.32 -6.64 7.82
N VAL A 77 -12.28 -5.39 8.24
CA VAL A 77 -11.05 -4.64 8.50
C VAL A 77 -11.14 -3.95 9.84
N ARG A 78 -10.06 -4.03 10.62
CA ARG A 78 -9.87 -3.25 11.85
C ARG A 78 -8.53 -2.54 11.79
N LEU A 79 -8.55 -1.24 12.00
CA LEU A 79 -7.37 -0.40 12.24
C LEU A 79 -7.48 0.17 13.65
N GLU A 80 -6.50 -0.10 14.49
CA GLU A 80 -6.46 0.35 15.87
C GLU A 80 -5.17 1.11 16.13
N TYR A 81 -5.27 2.43 16.27
CA TYR A 81 -4.15 3.28 16.64
C TYR A 81 -4.00 3.30 18.16
N THR A 82 -2.77 3.13 18.62
CA THR A 82 -2.42 3.12 20.04
C THR A 82 -1.59 4.32 20.44
N THR A 83 -0.92 4.97 19.48
CA THR A 83 -0.01 6.09 19.71
C THR A 83 -0.09 7.06 18.52
N PRO A 84 -0.03 8.40 18.73
CA PRO A 84 -0.04 9.10 20.01
C PRO A 84 -1.43 9.15 20.65
N PHE A 85 -2.51 9.00 19.85
CA PHE A 85 -3.90 9.02 20.29
C PHE A 85 -4.58 7.70 20.00
N LYS A 86 -5.50 7.30 20.86
CA LYS A 86 -6.33 6.12 20.62
C LYS A 86 -7.38 6.42 19.56
N TYR A 87 -7.36 5.66 18.51
CA TYR A 87 -8.35 5.75 17.44
C TYR A 87 -8.61 4.35 16.88
N LEU A 88 -9.88 4.01 16.76
CA LEU A 88 -10.32 2.72 16.25
C LEU A 88 -11.21 2.92 15.04
N MET A 89 -10.91 2.21 13.97
CA MET A 89 -11.78 2.06 12.81
C MET A 89 -12.06 0.59 12.56
N VAL A 90 -13.33 0.22 12.52
CA VAL A 90 -13.76 -1.13 12.16
C VAL A 90 -14.70 -1.06 10.98
N MET A 91 -14.42 -1.83 9.94
CA MET A 91 -15.28 -2.01 8.78
C MET A 91 -15.77 -3.45 8.73
N ASN A 92 -17.06 -3.64 8.60
CA ASN A 92 -17.69 -4.95 8.48
C ASN A 92 -19.06 -4.81 7.77
N ASN A 93 -19.30 -5.62 6.76
CA ASN A 93 -20.58 -5.67 6.02
C ASN A 93 -21.10 -4.29 5.57
N GLY A 94 -20.22 -3.44 5.00
CA GLY A 94 -20.58 -2.12 4.49
C GLY A 94 -20.85 -1.06 5.57
N LYS A 95 -20.72 -1.40 6.84
CA LYS A 95 -20.79 -0.49 7.98
C LYS A 95 -19.39 -0.15 8.47
N MET A 96 -19.23 1.05 8.99
CA MET A 96 -18.00 1.49 9.62
C MET A 96 -18.29 2.06 11.00
N LEU A 97 -17.54 1.60 11.98
CA LEU A 97 -17.48 2.17 13.33
C LEU A 97 -16.17 2.93 13.45
N ILE A 98 -16.26 4.17 13.89
CA ILE A 98 -15.10 5.00 14.26
C ILE A 98 -15.25 5.33 15.73
N LYS A 99 -14.20 5.12 16.50
CA LYS A 99 -14.14 5.47 17.92
C LYS A 99 -12.83 6.20 18.19
N ASP A 100 -12.94 7.37 18.76
CA ASP A 100 -11.83 8.12 19.35
C ASP A 100 -12.08 8.33 20.87
N ASP A 101 -11.21 9.08 21.52
CA ASP A 101 -11.32 9.33 22.96
C ASP A 101 -12.60 10.13 23.34
N ALA A 102 -13.19 10.86 22.39
CA ALA A 102 -14.33 11.75 22.64
C ALA A 102 -15.68 11.10 22.28
N LYS A 103 -15.73 10.31 21.21
CA LYS A 103 -16.99 9.78 20.68
C LYS A 103 -16.86 8.48 19.92
N THR A 104 -18.00 7.82 19.77
CA THR A 104 -18.20 6.71 18.85
C THR A 104 -19.18 7.12 17.76
N SER A 105 -18.76 6.98 16.50
CA SER A 105 -19.57 7.29 15.33
C SER A 105 -19.76 6.04 14.48
N LYS A 106 -20.98 5.84 13.98
CA LYS A 106 -21.30 4.80 13.00
C LYS A 106 -21.57 5.47 11.67
N VAL A 107 -20.91 5.01 10.64
CA VAL A 107 -21.01 5.57 9.30
C VAL A 107 -21.32 4.44 8.32
N ASP A 108 -22.26 4.71 7.41
CA ASP A 108 -22.42 3.85 6.23
C ASP A 108 -21.25 4.13 5.28
N LEU A 109 -20.48 3.10 4.95
CA LEU A 109 -19.35 3.25 4.02
C LEU A 109 -19.76 3.84 2.68
N ARG A 110 -21.01 3.59 2.25
CA ARG A 110 -21.57 4.13 1.00
C ARG A 110 -21.69 5.65 0.98
N SER A 111 -21.70 6.30 2.14
CA SER A 111 -21.79 7.76 2.26
C SER A 111 -20.46 8.50 2.13
N ASN A 112 -19.32 7.79 2.23
CA ASN A 112 -18.00 8.41 2.19
C ASN A 112 -17.10 7.76 1.14
N LYS A 113 -16.94 8.43 0.00
CA LYS A 113 -16.20 7.93 -1.17
C LYS A 113 -14.72 7.64 -0.88
N ILE A 114 -14.07 8.41 0.00
CA ILE A 114 -12.65 8.21 0.33
C ILE A 114 -12.49 6.89 1.09
N PHE A 115 -13.31 6.68 2.14
CA PHE A 115 -13.25 5.43 2.91
C PHE A 115 -13.64 4.21 2.05
N GLN A 116 -14.65 4.34 1.17
CA GLN A 116 -14.95 3.29 0.19
C GLN A 116 -13.74 2.92 -0.64
N SER A 117 -13.05 3.91 -1.17
CA SER A 117 -11.94 3.72 -2.09
C SER A 117 -10.72 3.13 -1.40
N VAL A 118 -10.38 3.61 -0.19
CA VAL A 118 -9.29 3.03 0.62
C VAL A 118 -9.60 1.59 1.00
N ASN A 119 -10.83 1.31 1.46
CA ASN A 119 -11.28 -0.04 1.77
C ASN A 119 -11.21 -0.95 0.53
N ARG A 120 -11.62 -0.45 -0.63
CA ARG A 120 -11.57 -1.19 -1.90
C ARG A 120 -10.14 -1.52 -2.28
N ILE A 121 -9.19 -0.58 -2.19
CA ILE A 121 -7.78 -0.84 -2.46
C ILE A 121 -7.25 -1.96 -1.56
N MET A 122 -7.53 -1.89 -0.25
CA MET A 122 -7.09 -2.92 0.70
C MET A 122 -7.71 -4.29 0.36
N THR A 123 -9.00 -4.31 0.06
CA THR A 123 -9.73 -5.50 -0.35
C THR A 123 -9.20 -6.08 -1.66
N ASP A 124 -8.95 -5.23 -2.66
CA ASP A 124 -8.41 -5.64 -3.96
C ASP A 124 -7.02 -6.26 -3.83
N CYS A 125 -6.18 -5.75 -2.93
CA CYS A 125 -4.87 -6.34 -2.65
C CYS A 125 -4.99 -7.77 -2.12
N VAL A 126 -5.93 -8.00 -1.20
CA VAL A 126 -6.11 -9.34 -0.59
C VAL A 126 -6.88 -10.29 -1.50
N ASN A 127 -7.79 -9.78 -2.32
CA ASN A 127 -8.55 -10.60 -3.27
C ASN A 127 -7.80 -10.86 -4.59
N GLY A 128 -6.62 -10.24 -4.78
CA GLY A 128 -5.85 -10.37 -6.01
C GLY A 128 -6.40 -9.56 -7.20
N THR A 129 -7.29 -8.59 -6.94
CA THR A 129 -7.92 -7.76 -7.96
C THR A 129 -7.28 -6.37 -8.11
N ALA A 130 -6.23 -6.08 -7.35
CA ALA A 130 -5.56 -4.77 -7.36
C ALA A 130 -5.05 -4.35 -8.77
N LEU A 131 -4.59 -5.31 -9.59
CA LEU A 131 -4.10 -5.05 -10.94
C LEU A 131 -5.21 -4.89 -11.99
N THR A 132 -6.46 -5.21 -11.66
CA THR A 132 -7.60 -5.14 -12.57
C THR A 132 -8.65 -4.10 -12.15
N ASN A 133 -8.35 -3.32 -11.12
CA ASN A 133 -9.24 -2.26 -10.64
C ASN A 133 -9.37 -1.15 -11.69
N PRO A 134 -10.56 -0.90 -12.27
CA PRO A 134 -10.76 0.05 -13.36
C PRO A 134 -10.59 1.52 -12.93
N ASP A 135 -10.58 1.81 -11.63
CA ASP A 135 -10.41 3.17 -11.12
C ASP A 135 -8.93 3.62 -11.16
N PHE A 136 -8.01 2.73 -11.55
CA PHE A 136 -6.58 3.00 -11.57
C PHE A 136 -5.91 2.57 -12.87
N SER A 137 -4.94 3.36 -13.32
CA SER A 137 -3.89 2.91 -14.23
C SER A 137 -2.74 2.36 -13.37
N THR A 138 -2.46 1.06 -13.49
CA THR A 138 -1.49 0.38 -12.61
C THR A 138 -0.28 -0.09 -13.41
N LYS A 139 0.93 0.29 -12.96
CA LYS A 139 2.20 -0.26 -13.41
C LYS A 139 2.80 -1.13 -12.33
N VAL A 140 3.45 -2.21 -12.72
CA VAL A 140 4.08 -3.15 -11.79
C VAL A 140 5.59 -3.12 -11.97
N PHE A 141 6.28 -2.87 -10.88
CA PHE A 141 7.73 -2.95 -10.79
C PHE A 141 8.11 -4.09 -9.85
N GLU A 142 9.31 -4.62 -10.01
CA GLU A 142 9.83 -5.66 -9.15
C GLU A 142 11.27 -5.40 -8.72
N SER A 143 11.57 -5.86 -7.50
CA SER A 143 12.93 -6.06 -6.98
C SER A 143 13.16 -7.55 -6.75
N SER A 144 14.29 -7.91 -6.14
CA SER A 144 14.56 -9.30 -5.74
C SER A 144 13.52 -9.88 -4.77
N THR A 145 12.95 -9.07 -3.87
CA THR A 145 12.08 -9.51 -2.77
C THR A 145 10.65 -9.00 -2.83
N GLN A 146 10.38 -7.95 -3.60
CA GLN A 146 9.08 -7.28 -3.59
C GLN A 146 8.59 -6.95 -5.00
N TYR A 147 7.27 -6.83 -5.12
CA TYR A 147 6.61 -6.06 -6.18
C TYR A 147 6.24 -4.67 -5.65
N LYS A 148 6.29 -3.67 -6.51
CA LYS A 148 5.77 -2.32 -6.27
C LYS A 148 4.69 -2.03 -7.30
N LEU A 149 3.46 -1.85 -6.85
CA LEU A 149 2.35 -1.37 -7.66
C LEU A 149 2.35 0.16 -7.62
N GLU A 150 2.45 0.79 -8.78
CA GLU A 150 2.24 2.22 -8.97
C GLU A 150 0.84 2.42 -9.54
N MET A 151 -0.06 2.90 -8.71
CA MET A 151 -1.48 3.06 -9.03
C MET A 151 -1.82 4.53 -9.20
N THR A 152 -2.04 4.97 -10.43
CA THR A 152 -2.48 6.33 -10.74
C THR A 152 -4.00 6.37 -10.85
N PRO A 153 -4.70 7.13 -9.99
CA PRO A 153 -6.15 7.22 -10.05
C PRO A 153 -6.64 7.84 -11.37
N ILE A 154 -7.60 7.19 -12.03
CA ILE A 154 -8.29 7.69 -13.22
C ILE A 154 -9.78 7.91 -12.99
N GLY A 155 -10.36 7.20 -12.02
CA GLY A 155 -11.76 7.33 -11.61
C GLY A 155 -12.05 8.64 -10.88
N LYS A 156 -13.27 9.17 -11.07
CA LYS A 156 -13.76 10.35 -10.34
C LYS A 156 -13.80 10.05 -8.83
N GLY A 157 -13.37 11.01 -8.01
CA GLY A 157 -13.31 10.89 -6.57
C GLY A 157 -11.89 10.64 -6.06
N MET A 158 -11.24 9.54 -6.44
CA MET A 158 -9.85 9.27 -6.03
C MET A 158 -8.85 10.22 -6.69
N LYS A 159 -9.07 10.52 -7.98
CA LYS A 159 -8.29 11.48 -8.75
C LYS A 159 -8.25 12.89 -8.14
N ASP A 160 -9.26 13.25 -7.34
CA ASP A 160 -9.33 14.58 -6.73
C ASP A 160 -8.46 14.69 -5.48
N PHE A 161 -8.18 13.56 -4.82
CA PHE A 161 -7.42 13.50 -3.58
C PHE A 161 -5.98 13.03 -3.79
N PHE A 162 -5.76 11.99 -4.59
CA PHE A 162 -4.46 11.35 -4.72
C PHE A 162 -3.82 11.58 -6.09
N LYS A 163 -2.52 11.83 -6.06
CA LYS A 163 -1.66 11.89 -7.25
C LYS A 163 -1.27 10.48 -7.71
N VAL A 164 -0.83 9.68 -6.76
CA VAL A 164 -0.39 8.29 -6.97
C VAL A 164 -0.45 7.52 -5.64
N ILE A 165 -0.69 6.23 -5.73
CA ILE A 165 -0.65 5.30 -4.61
C ILE A 165 0.39 4.23 -4.93
N TYR A 166 1.31 3.96 -4.00
CA TYR A 166 2.24 2.85 -4.11
C TYR A 166 1.90 1.76 -3.10
N ILE A 167 1.88 0.52 -3.57
CA ILE A 167 1.71 -0.65 -2.72
C ILE A 167 2.91 -1.56 -2.92
N PHE A 168 3.59 -1.88 -1.83
CA PHE A 168 4.71 -2.81 -1.81
C PHE A 168 4.24 -4.16 -1.30
N ILE A 169 4.49 -5.21 -2.06
CA ILE A 169 3.99 -6.56 -1.83
C ILE A 169 5.17 -7.51 -1.78
N GLU A 170 5.26 -8.30 -0.72
CA GLU A 170 6.29 -9.31 -0.54
C GLU A 170 6.13 -10.45 -1.55
N LYS A 171 7.20 -10.84 -2.24
CA LYS A 171 7.16 -11.97 -3.19
C LYS A 171 6.97 -13.32 -2.50
N LYS A 172 7.38 -13.43 -1.23
CA LYS A 172 7.32 -14.69 -0.47
C LYS A 172 5.89 -15.15 -0.13
N ASP A 173 4.98 -14.19 0.13
CA ASP A 173 3.63 -14.49 0.64
C ASP A 173 2.53 -13.63 0.00
N TYR A 174 2.88 -12.72 -0.89
CA TYR A 174 1.99 -11.77 -1.56
C TYR A 174 1.19 -10.87 -0.63
N SER A 175 1.62 -10.70 0.61
CA SER A 175 1.02 -9.74 1.54
C SER A 175 1.63 -8.34 1.35
N ALA A 176 0.83 -7.31 1.57
CA ALA A 176 1.34 -5.95 1.57
C ALA A 176 2.30 -5.70 2.73
N SER A 177 3.44 -5.09 2.45
CA SER A 177 4.41 -4.67 3.46
C SER A 177 4.38 -3.16 3.71
N ARG A 178 3.97 -2.37 2.69
CA ARG A 178 3.94 -0.92 2.77
C ARG A 178 2.90 -0.35 1.81
N LEU A 179 2.22 0.71 2.27
CA LEU A 179 1.29 1.52 1.49
C LEU A 179 1.74 2.97 1.57
N GLU A 180 1.82 3.65 0.42
CA GLU A 180 2.09 5.08 0.35
C GLU A 180 0.96 5.78 -0.40
N LEU A 181 0.37 6.78 0.23
CA LEU A 181 -0.66 7.63 -0.33
C LEU A 181 -0.06 9.01 -0.58
N HIS A 182 0.12 9.39 -1.83
CA HIS A 182 0.63 10.70 -2.22
C HIS A 182 -0.54 11.58 -2.66
N GLU A 183 -0.84 12.59 -1.86
CA GLU A 183 -1.96 13.50 -2.08
C GLU A 183 -1.60 14.62 -3.08
N LYS A 184 -2.61 15.23 -3.67
CA LYS A 184 -2.41 16.40 -4.55
C LYS A 184 -1.97 17.64 -3.82
N SER A 185 -2.29 17.74 -2.53
CA SER A 185 -1.80 18.77 -1.60
C SER A 185 -0.30 18.77 -1.37
N ALA A 186 0.43 17.79 -1.92
CA ALA A 186 1.81 17.43 -1.63
C ALA A 186 2.03 16.76 -0.26
N ASP A 187 0.97 16.49 0.48
CA ASP A 187 1.01 15.64 1.66
C ASP A 187 1.20 14.18 1.27
N ASN A 188 1.78 13.39 2.15
CA ASN A 188 1.82 11.95 1.96
C ASN A 188 1.66 11.20 3.27
N THR A 189 1.09 10.00 3.15
CA THR A 189 0.94 9.06 4.25
C THR A 189 1.62 7.76 3.87
N ILE A 190 2.51 7.28 4.72
CA ILE A 190 3.25 6.02 4.56
C ILE A 190 2.87 5.11 5.70
N ILE A 191 2.35 3.92 5.38
CA ILE A 191 2.01 2.88 6.36
C ILE A 191 2.91 1.69 6.09
N THR A 192 3.68 1.29 7.10
CA THR A 192 4.56 0.11 7.05
C THR A 192 4.01 -0.96 7.99
N PHE A 193 3.69 -2.13 7.44
CA PHE A 193 3.18 -3.28 8.19
C PHE A 193 4.34 -4.15 8.69
N GLN A 194 4.28 -4.53 9.95
CA GLN A 194 5.33 -5.27 10.65
C GLN A 194 4.73 -6.47 11.39
N ASN A 195 5.54 -7.49 11.65
CA ASN A 195 5.12 -8.66 12.44
C ASN A 195 3.83 -9.29 11.91
N LYS A 196 3.77 -9.52 10.60
CA LYS A 196 2.59 -10.07 9.94
C LYS A 196 2.41 -11.55 10.27
N GLU A 197 1.22 -11.89 10.73
CA GLU A 197 0.70 -13.23 10.93
C GLU A 197 -0.42 -13.44 9.89
N LEU A 198 -0.28 -14.47 9.04
CA LEU A 198 -1.24 -14.77 7.96
C LEU A 198 -2.00 -16.04 8.29
N ASN A 199 -3.31 -16.04 7.99
CA ASN A 199 -4.18 -17.20 8.11
C ASN A 199 -4.40 -17.72 9.53
N GLU A 200 -4.04 -16.93 10.55
CA GLU A 200 -4.35 -17.25 11.94
C GLU A 200 -5.81 -16.91 12.28
N PRO A 201 -6.47 -17.74 13.10
CA PRO A 201 -7.85 -17.48 13.53
C PRO A 201 -7.96 -16.15 14.28
N LEU A 202 -8.92 -15.32 13.88
CA LEU A 202 -9.23 -14.06 14.56
C LEU A 202 -10.56 -14.17 15.30
N VAL A 203 -10.62 -13.57 16.51
CA VAL A 203 -11.87 -13.57 17.28
C VAL A 203 -12.88 -12.61 16.64
N ALA A 204 -14.11 -13.07 16.43
CA ALA A 204 -15.15 -12.33 15.71
C ALA A 204 -15.48 -10.96 16.36
N THR A 205 -15.26 -10.81 17.66
CA THR A 205 -15.48 -9.56 18.38
C THR A 205 -14.58 -8.42 17.94
N LEU A 206 -13.42 -8.72 17.30
CA LEU A 206 -12.54 -7.69 16.72
C LEU A 206 -13.26 -6.83 15.66
N PHE A 207 -14.22 -7.42 14.96
CA PHE A 207 -14.91 -6.78 13.84
C PHE A 207 -16.37 -6.37 14.19
N ALA A 208 -16.68 -6.27 15.48
CA ALA A 208 -18.01 -5.84 15.91
C ALA A 208 -18.23 -4.34 15.60
N VAL A 209 -19.30 -4.01 14.90
CA VAL A 209 -19.76 -2.64 14.56
C VAL A 209 -21.04 -2.28 15.30
N LYS A 210 -21.16 -2.77 16.56
CA LYS A 210 -22.33 -2.56 17.43
C LYS A 210 -22.31 -1.19 18.10
#